data_a3af17923dc235d619b914026149c4de
#
_entry.id   a3af17923dc235d619b914026149c4de
#
_cell.length_a   1.000
_cell.length_b   1.000
_cell.length_c   1.000
_cell.angle_alpha   90.00
_cell.angle_beta   90.00
_cell.angle_gamma   90.00
#
_symmetry.space_group_name_H-M   'P 1'
#
loop_
_entity.id
_entity.type
_entity.pdbx_description
1 polymer ?
#
loop_
_entity_poly.entity_id
_entity_poly.type
_entity_poly.pdbx_seq_one_letter_code
_entity_poly.pdbx_strand_id
1 'polypeptide(L)'
;VFHQVYDVWGFDLVKLDFLYGAAPFGNASESRAKRMKRAIQFLRDISKDKEILACGVPLMPSFGLVEYSRIGCDVGLDWDDVFYMRLLHRERISTKNAIVNTVNRRQLNGRVFMNDPDVFFIRTENIHLTDKQKDDLARIQALLGGVFLTSDSPANYTDDMIRKYHEYRKLASALVTDVNTDEGITIEYVLDGKTNVIHFDCTNGK
;
A
#
# COMPACT_ATOMS: atom_id res chain seq x y z
N VAL A 1 0.30 26.42 1.45
CA VAL A 1 -0.02 25.18 0.69
C VAL A 1 -1.26 24.52 1.27
N PHE A 2 -1.28 24.06 2.54
CA PHE A 2 -2.41 23.32 3.13
C PHE A 2 -3.74 24.09 3.09
N HIS A 3 -3.75 25.38 3.45
CA HIS A 3 -4.91 26.26 3.27
C HIS A 3 -5.44 26.23 1.84
N GLN A 4 -4.56 26.31 0.83
CA GLN A 4 -4.97 26.26 -0.59
C GLN A 4 -5.64 24.93 -0.94
N VAL A 5 -5.06 23.82 -0.44
CA VAL A 5 -5.55 22.46 -0.76
C VAL A 5 -6.87 22.17 -0.06
N TYR A 6 -6.96 22.43 1.24
CA TYR A 6 -8.11 22.06 2.04
C TYR A 6 -9.27 23.09 1.92
N ASP A 7 -8.94 24.37 2.08
CA ASP A 7 -10.00 25.38 2.23
C ASP A 7 -10.41 26.00 0.89
N VAL A 8 -9.49 26.13 -0.07
CA VAL A 8 -9.79 26.74 -1.38
C VAL A 8 -10.17 25.66 -2.41
N TRP A 9 -9.41 24.58 -2.51
CA TRP A 9 -9.69 23.49 -3.45
C TRP A 9 -10.67 22.45 -2.91
N GLY A 10 -10.92 22.42 -1.61
CA GLY A 10 -11.91 21.57 -0.97
C GLY A 10 -11.55 20.08 -0.89
N PHE A 11 -10.27 19.73 -0.90
CA PHE A 11 -9.86 18.34 -0.69
C PHE A 11 -10.02 17.94 0.78
N ASP A 12 -10.47 16.70 1.00
CA ASP A 12 -10.63 16.12 2.34
C ASP A 12 -9.47 15.20 2.72
N LEU A 13 -8.73 14.68 1.74
CA LEU A 13 -7.58 13.81 1.92
C LEU A 13 -6.38 14.33 1.12
N VAL A 14 -5.20 14.27 1.72
CA VAL A 14 -3.92 14.51 1.03
C VAL A 14 -2.97 13.34 1.22
N LYS A 15 -2.29 12.95 0.15
CA LYS A 15 -1.13 12.06 0.23
C LYS A 15 0.12 12.91 0.36
N LEU A 16 0.87 12.66 1.44
CA LEU A 16 2.14 13.33 1.76
C LEU A 16 3.28 12.34 1.58
N ASP A 17 4.10 12.57 0.56
CA ASP A 17 5.19 11.66 0.22
C ASP A 17 6.55 12.13 0.74
N PHE A 18 7.53 11.20 0.75
CA PHE A 18 8.91 11.43 1.20
C PHE A 18 9.03 12.00 2.62
N LEU A 19 8.11 11.65 3.51
CA LEU A 19 8.07 12.19 4.87
C LEU A 19 9.31 11.86 5.69
N TYR A 20 10.07 10.81 5.36
CA TYR A 20 11.36 10.50 5.99
C TYR A 20 12.37 11.66 5.89
N GLY A 21 12.24 12.53 4.90
CA GLY A 21 13.06 13.71 4.72
C GLY A 21 12.95 14.75 5.86
N ALA A 22 11.89 14.70 6.65
CA ALA A 22 11.71 15.59 7.80
C ALA A 22 12.66 15.28 8.96
N ALA A 23 13.20 14.06 9.04
CA ALA A 23 14.12 13.64 10.10
C ALA A 23 15.22 12.70 9.58
N PRO A 24 16.07 13.12 8.65
CA PRO A 24 17.09 12.26 8.05
C PRO A 24 18.13 11.81 9.07
N PHE A 25 18.41 12.68 10.07
CA PHE A 25 19.38 12.43 11.14
C PHE A 25 18.81 12.76 12.52
N GLY A 26 19.27 12.05 13.53
CA GLY A 26 19.13 12.44 14.92
C GLY A 26 20.24 13.42 15.32
N ASN A 27 20.22 13.87 16.57
CA ASN A 27 21.32 14.59 17.20
C ASN A 27 21.49 14.12 18.66
N ALA A 28 22.44 14.71 19.38
CA ALA A 28 22.74 14.31 20.77
C ALA A 28 21.57 14.48 21.75
N SER A 29 20.61 15.34 21.44
CA SER A 29 19.46 15.65 22.32
C SER A 29 18.16 14.98 21.90
N GLU A 30 18.06 14.53 20.65
CA GLU A 30 16.79 14.02 20.13
C GLU A 30 16.98 12.91 19.07
N SER A 31 16.33 11.76 19.28
CA SER A 31 16.34 10.66 18.33
C SER A 31 15.59 11.00 17.03
N ARG A 32 15.93 10.29 15.93
CA ARG A 32 15.20 10.41 14.65
C ARG A 32 13.70 10.14 14.82
N ALA A 33 13.35 9.12 15.61
CA ALA A 33 11.94 8.74 15.82
C ALA A 33 11.17 9.87 16.51
N LYS A 34 11.76 10.52 17.53
CA LYS A 34 11.13 11.66 18.22
C LYS A 34 10.95 12.86 17.29
N ARG A 35 11.96 13.17 16.50
CA ARG A 35 11.89 14.26 15.49
C ARG A 35 10.81 13.96 14.44
N MET A 36 10.76 12.72 13.95
CA MET A 36 9.75 12.30 12.98
C MET A 36 8.34 12.42 13.57
N LYS A 37 8.11 11.91 14.80
CA LYS A 37 6.82 12.04 15.46
C LYS A 37 6.39 13.50 15.58
N ARG A 38 7.30 14.41 15.94
CA ARG A 38 7.02 15.85 16.03
C ARG A 38 6.67 16.44 14.65
N ALA A 39 7.35 16.02 13.59
CA ALA A 39 7.04 16.47 12.24
C ALA A 39 5.65 16.01 11.79
N ILE A 40 5.29 14.75 12.05
CA ILE A 40 3.96 14.23 11.70
C ILE A 40 2.88 14.89 12.57
N GLN A 41 3.13 15.12 13.86
CA GLN A 41 2.21 15.87 14.73
C GLN A 41 1.96 17.29 14.17
N PHE A 42 2.99 17.99 13.72
CA PHE A 42 2.83 19.29 13.08
C PHE A 42 1.94 19.22 11.82
N LEU A 43 2.11 18.18 10.99
CA LEU A 43 1.25 17.97 9.82
C LEU A 43 -0.20 17.70 10.23
N ARG A 44 -0.43 16.91 11.28
CA ARG A 44 -1.75 16.65 11.84
C ARG A 44 -2.40 17.93 12.38
N ASP A 45 -1.66 18.74 13.10
CA ASP A 45 -2.17 20.00 13.69
C ASP A 45 -2.62 20.98 12.58
N ILE A 46 -1.93 21.01 11.45
CA ILE A 46 -2.29 21.82 10.28
C ILE A 46 -3.51 21.22 9.56
N SER A 47 -3.54 19.91 9.41
CA SER A 47 -4.61 19.21 8.68
C SER A 47 -5.91 19.12 9.47
N LYS A 48 -5.87 19.34 10.79
CA LYS A 48 -7.04 19.30 11.69
C LYS A 48 -7.83 17.99 11.54
N ASP A 49 -9.07 18.08 11.06
CA ASP A 49 -10.01 16.99 10.79
C ASP A 49 -9.86 16.34 9.41
N LYS A 50 -8.98 16.87 8.56
CA LYS A 50 -8.72 16.34 7.23
C LYS A 50 -7.85 15.09 7.26
N GLU A 51 -8.05 14.20 6.31
CA GLU A 51 -7.37 12.91 6.25
C GLU A 51 -5.95 13.04 5.66
N ILE A 52 -5.03 12.27 6.21
CA ILE A 52 -3.64 12.18 5.76
C ILE A 52 -3.34 10.74 5.34
N LEU A 53 -2.88 10.56 4.10
CA LEU A 53 -2.21 9.36 3.65
C LEU A 53 -0.69 9.62 3.69
N ALA A 54 -0.01 9.04 4.66
CA ALA A 54 1.43 9.18 4.82
C ALA A 54 2.18 8.21 3.92
N CYS A 55 3.18 8.70 3.18
CA CYS A 55 4.04 7.90 2.33
C CYS A 55 5.51 8.21 2.59
N GLY A 56 6.38 7.20 2.45
CA GLY A 56 7.80 7.35 2.77
C GLY A 56 8.03 7.75 4.23
N VAL A 57 7.29 7.18 5.17
CA VAL A 57 7.38 7.48 6.61
C VAL A 57 7.74 6.23 7.40
N PRO A 58 8.60 6.32 8.44
CA PRO A 58 8.71 5.26 9.43
C PRO A 58 7.36 5.03 10.13
N LEU A 59 6.84 3.79 10.12
CA LEU A 59 5.45 3.51 10.49
C LEU A 59 5.12 3.89 11.95
N MET A 60 5.95 3.47 12.90
CA MET A 60 5.68 3.67 14.33
C MET A 60 5.47 5.14 14.73
N PRO A 61 6.27 6.12 14.29
CA PRO A 61 6.03 7.53 14.61
C PRO A 61 4.71 8.09 14.09
N SER A 62 4.07 7.45 13.09
CA SER A 62 2.80 7.89 12.51
C SER A 62 1.56 7.33 13.20
N PHE A 63 1.72 6.37 14.13
CA PHE A 63 0.59 5.73 14.81
C PHE A 63 -0.30 6.74 15.53
N GLY A 64 -1.61 6.72 15.18
CA GLY A 64 -2.63 7.61 15.72
C GLY A 64 -2.57 9.06 15.23
N LEU A 65 -1.71 9.36 14.24
CA LEU A 65 -1.56 10.70 13.68
C LEU A 65 -2.00 10.80 12.22
N VAL A 66 -2.20 9.67 11.54
CA VAL A 66 -2.62 9.59 10.16
C VAL A 66 -3.71 8.52 9.99
N GLU A 67 -4.61 8.71 9.05
CA GLU A 67 -5.69 7.78 8.73
C GLU A 67 -5.20 6.64 7.86
N TYR A 68 -4.27 6.92 6.94
CA TYR A 68 -3.72 5.96 5.98
C TYR A 68 -2.21 6.03 5.96
N SER A 69 -1.54 4.90 5.73
CA SER A 69 -0.08 4.88 5.55
C SER A 69 0.35 3.86 4.51
N ARG A 70 1.24 4.27 3.61
CA ARG A 70 1.98 3.36 2.76
C ARG A 70 2.82 2.43 3.63
N ILE A 71 2.64 1.12 3.46
CA ILE A 71 3.25 0.12 4.32
C ILE A 71 4.44 -0.61 3.71
N GLY A 72 4.73 -0.40 2.44
CA GLY A 72 5.80 -1.07 1.70
C GLY A 72 6.53 -0.15 0.74
N CYS A 73 7.45 -0.75 -0.03
CA CYS A 73 8.02 -0.12 -1.21
C CYS A 73 6.97 0.05 -2.29
N ASP A 74 7.32 0.81 -3.32
CA ASP A 74 6.48 0.94 -4.51
C ASP A 74 6.34 -0.39 -5.24
N VAL A 75 5.15 -0.65 -5.74
CA VAL A 75 4.90 -1.71 -6.72
C VAL A 75 5.55 -1.31 -8.03
N GLY A 76 6.35 -2.23 -8.60
CA GLY A 76 7.05 -2.02 -9.86
C GLY A 76 6.27 -2.51 -11.08
N LEU A 77 6.79 -2.17 -12.25
CA LEU A 77 6.33 -2.75 -13.51
C LEU A 77 6.93 -4.15 -13.75
N ASP A 78 7.93 -4.51 -12.95
CA ASP A 78 8.61 -5.80 -12.91
C ASP A 78 8.29 -6.55 -11.61
N TRP A 79 8.52 -7.87 -11.59
CA TRP A 79 8.29 -8.69 -10.40
C TRP A 79 9.20 -8.34 -9.23
N ASP A 80 10.48 -8.13 -9.52
CA ASP A 80 11.47 -7.75 -8.52
C ASP A 80 12.34 -6.60 -9.05
N ASP A 81 13.17 -6.03 -8.21
CA ASP A 81 14.04 -4.93 -8.59
C ASP A 81 15.02 -5.33 -9.70
N VAL A 82 15.16 -4.48 -10.68
CA VAL A 82 16.08 -4.69 -11.82
C VAL A 82 17.54 -4.44 -11.41
N PHE A 83 18.49 -5.08 -12.11
CA PHE A 83 19.90 -5.09 -11.73
C PHE A 83 20.51 -3.71 -11.52
N TYR A 84 20.24 -2.75 -12.40
CA TYR A 84 20.79 -1.39 -12.26
C TYR A 84 20.25 -0.66 -11.02
N MET A 85 19.04 -0.98 -10.59
CA MET A 85 18.44 -0.46 -9.37
C MET A 85 19.17 -0.96 -8.13
N ARG A 86 19.66 -2.20 -8.11
CA ARG A 86 20.47 -2.76 -7.02
C ARG A 86 21.79 -2.03 -6.83
N LEU A 87 22.41 -1.59 -7.93
CA LEU A 87 23.72 -0.93 -7.89
C LEU A 87 23.63 0.54 -7.48
N LEU A 88 22.53 1.21 -7.86
CA LEU A 88 22.42 2.66 -7.71
C LEU A 88 21.49 3.09 -6.56
N HIS A 89 20.82 2.16 -5.90
CA HIS A 89 19.57 2.53 -5.22
C HIS A 89 19.47 2.43 -3.75
N ARG A 90 18.87 3.48 -3.27
CA ARG A 90 18.44 3.72 -1.90
C ARG A 90 17.01 3.24 -1.64
N GLU A 91 16.15 3.26 -2.67
CA GLU A 91 14.80 2.71 -2.67
C GLU A 91 14.70 1.59 -3.67
N ARG A 92 14.16 0.45 -3.26
CA ARG A 92 14.03 -0.74 -4.09
C ARG A 92 12.57 -0.91 -4.44
N ILE A 93 12.23 -0.56 -5.68
CA ILE A 93 10.92 -0.83 -6.26
C ILE A 93 10.84 -2.33 -6.53
N SER A 94 9.83 -3.01 -5.95
CA SER A 94 9.70 -4.46 -6.08
C SER A 94 8.27 -4.89 -5.76
N THR A 95 7.56 -5.41 -6.75
CA THR A 95 6.21 -5.96 -6.59
C THR A 95 6.19 -7.11 -5.59
N LYS A 96 7.18 -8.00 -5.64
CA LYS A 96 7.35 -9.09 -4.68
C LYS A 96 7.48 -8.57 -3.24
N ASN A 97 8.33 -7.57 -3.00
CA ASN A 97 8.51 -6.99 -1.67
C ASN A 97 7.27 -6.22 -1.21
N ALA A 98 6.54 -5.56 -2.11
CA ALA A 98 5.26 -4.92 -1.79
C ALA A 98 4.24 -5.94 -1.29
N ILE A 99 4.12 -7.09 -1.95
CA ILE A 99 3.28 -8.23 -1.50
C ILE A 99 3.71 -8.71 -0.12
N VAL A 100 5.01 -8.99 0.08
CA VAL A 100 5.55 -9.46 1.37
C VAL A 100 5.27 -8.45 2.49
N ASN A 101 5.42 -7.15 2.22
CA ASN A 101 5.09 -6.10 3.19
C ASN A 101 3.59 -6.07 3.50
N THR A 102 2.73 -6.22 2.50
CA THR A 102 1.27 -6.25 2.68
C THR A 102 0.86 -7.40 3.60
N VAL A 103 1.38 -8.59 3.35
CA VAL A 103 1.10 -9.78 4.17
C VAL A 103 1.62 -9.64 5.60
N ASN A 104 2.89 -9.24 5.76
CA ASN A 104 3.53 -9.17 7.08
C ASN A 104 3.02 -8.00 7.94
N ARG A 105 2.50 -6.95 7.33
CA ARG A 105 1.98 -5.75 8.01
C ARG A 105 0.46 -5.68 8.06
N ARG A 106 -0.25 -6.71 7.61
CA ARG A 106 -1.71 -6.79 7.60
C ARG A 106 -2.36 -6.47 8.95
N GLN A 107 -1.69 -6.83 10.04
CA GLN A 107 -2.20 -6.61 11.40
C GLN A 107 -2.27 -5.14 11.81
N LEU A 108 -1.60 -4.23 11.09
CA LEU A 108 -1.70 -2.79 11.31
C LEU A 108 -2.99 -2.22 10.74
N ASN A 109 -3.56 -2.89 9.72
CA ASN A 109 -4.74 -2.43 9.01
C ASN A 109 -5.96 -2.28 9.95
N GLY A 110 -6.55 -1.09 9.97
CA GLY A 110 -7.70 -0.77 10.80
C GLY A 110 -7.43 -0.69 12.31
N ARG A 111 -6.18 -0.92 12.77
CA ARG A 111 -5.79 -0.83 14.19
C ARG A 111 -5.03 0.45 14.52
N VAL A 112 -4.16 0.87 13.62
CA VAL A 112 -3.32 2.06 13.82
C VAL A 112 -3.51 3.08 12.69
N PHE A 113 -3.78 2.61 11.51
CA PHE A 113 -4.19 3.33 10.30
C PHE A 113 -4.74 2.31 9.29
N MET A 114 -5.31 2.77 8.18
CA MET A 114 -5.63 1.92 7.04
C MET A 114 -4.37 1.73 6.20
N ASN A 115 -4.05 0.47 5.89
CA ASN A 115 -2.86 0.14 5.12
C ASN A 115 -3.00 0.56 3.66
N ASP A 116 -2.04 1.32 3.15
CA ASP A 116 -1.84 1.54 1.72
C ASP A 116 -0.78 0.55 1.20
N PRO A 117 -1.18 -0.52 0.50
CA PRO A 117 -0.26 -1.50 -0.08
C PRO A 117 0.32 -1.06 -1.42
N ASP A 118 0.05 0.16 -1.87
CA ASP A 118 0.29 0.71 -3.19
C ASP A 118 -0.76 0.30 -4.24
N VAL A 119 -0.42 0.41 -5.50
CA VAL A 119 -1.32 0.19 -6.63
C VAL A 119 -1.29 -1.26 -7.14
N PHE A 120 -2.37 -1.67 -7.76
CA PHE A 120 -2.42 -2.85 -8.62
C PHE A 120 -2.58 -2.46 -10.08
N PHE A 121 -2.42 -3.44 -10.98
CA PHE A 121 -2.57 -3.26 -12.42
C PHE A 121 -3.49 -4.32 -13.02
N ILE A 122 -4.34 -3.90 -13.95
CA ILE A 122 -5.10 -4.81 -14.84
C ILE A 122 -4.57 -4.67 -16.27
N ARG A 123 -4.02 -3.51 -16.61
CA ARG A 123 -3.50 -3.22 -17.96
C ARG A 123 -2.48 -4.25 -18.41
N THR A 124 -2.34 -4.40 -19.73
CA THR A 124 -1.36 -5.27 -20.40
C THR A 124 -0.21 -4.50 -21.03
N GLU A 125 -0.37 -3.20 -21.22
CA GLU A 125 0.61 -2.33 -21.85
C GLU A 125 1.57 -1.73 -20.81
N ASN A 126 2.83 -1.56 -21.23
CA ASN A 126 3.89 -0.97 -20.39
C ASN A 126 4.00 -1.62 -19.01
N ILE A 127 3.93 -2.95 -18.96
CA ILE A 127 4.10 -3.75 -17.74
C ILE A 127 4.73 -5.10 -18.10
N HIS A 128 5.66 -5.57 -17.27
CA HIS A 128 6.36 -6.83 -17.46
C HIS A 128 5.83 -7.94 -16.54
N LEU A 129 4.90 -7.61 -15.66
CA LEU A 129 4.22 -8.60 -14.81
C LEU A 129 3.36 -9.53 -15.67
N THR A 130 3.43 -10.82 -15.39
CA THR A 130 2.50 -11.79 -15.99
C THR A 130 1.08 -11.56 -15.49
N ASP A 131 0.08 -12.09 -16.20
CA ASP A 131 -1.33 -11.99 -15.78
C ASP A 131 -1.54 -12.59 -14.39
N LYS A 132 -0.87 -13.72 -14.09
CA LYS A 132 -0.91 -14.32 -12.75
C LYS A 132 -0.34 -13.40 -11.67
N GLN A 133 0.81 -12.77 -11.92
CA GLN A 133 1.44 -11.84 -10.97
C GLN A 133 0.56 -10.61 -10.69
N LYS A 134 -0.11 -10.08 -11.73
CA LYS A 134 -1.08 -8.99 -11.59
C LYS A 134 -2.31 -9.42 -10.78
N ASP A 135 -2.83 -10.62 -11.05
CA ASP A 135 -3.98 -11.18 -10.33
C ASP A 135 -3.65 -11.45 -8.86
N ASP A 136 -2.51 -12.08 -8.57
CA ASP A 136 -2.02 -12.32 -7.22
C ASP A 136 -1.86 -11.01 -6.43
N LEU A 137 -1.22 -10.01 -7.03
CA LEU A 137 -1.04 -8.68 -6.43
C LEU A 137 -2.38 -8.04 -6.08
N ALA A 138 -3.30 -7.97 -7.04
CA ALA A 138 -4.61 -7.33 -6.85
C ALA A 138 -5.44 -8.04 -5.78
N ARG A 139 -5.47 -9.38 -5.76
CA ARG A 139 -6.21 -10.17 -4.76
C ARG A 139 -5.62 -10.02 -3.36
N ILE A 140 -4.30 -10.06 -3.21
CA ILE A 140 -3.64 -9.88 -1.92
C ILE A 140 -3.89 -8.47 -1.38
N GLN A 141 -3.79 -7.45 -2.24
CA GLN A 141 -4.08 -6.07 -1.84
C GLN A 141 -5.56 -5.87 -1.49
N ALA A 142 -6.48 -6.48 -2.23
CA ALA A 142 -7.90 -6.43 -1.93
C ALA A 142 -8.25 -7.08 -0.58
N LEU A 143 -7.65 -8.24 -0.27
CA LEU A 143 -7.93 -8.98 0.96
C LEU A 143 -7.24 -8.40 2.19
N LEU A 144 -6.02 -7.87 2.07
CA LEU A 144 -5.17 -7.51 3.21
C LEU A 144 -4.85 -6.02 3.31
N GLY A 145 -5.18 -5.23 2.28
CA GLY A 145 -5.03 -3.79 2.28
C GLY A 145 -6.20 -3.05 2.94
N GLY A 146 -5.97 -1.78 3.27
CA GLY A 146 -7.01 -0.87 3.76
C GLY A 146 -7.52 0.09 2.71
N VAL A 147 -6.71 0.32 1.68
CA VAL A 147 -7.08 1.07 0.47
C VAL A 147 -6.82 0.21 -0.76
N PHE A 148 -7.57 0.46 -1.82
CA PHE A 148 -7.46 -0.30 -3.06
C PHE A 148 -7.32 0.66 -4.24
N LEU A 149 -6.08 0.87 -4.68
CA LEU A 149 -5.70 1.87 -5.67
C LEU A 149 -5.17 1.21 -6.95
N THR A 150 -5.46 1.81 -8.09
CA THR A 150 -4.86 1.41 -9.37
C THR A 150 -4.10 2.57 -10.01
N SER A 151 -3.03 2.25 -10.74
CA SER A 151 -2.29 3.16 -11.60
C SER A 151 -2.70 3.07 -13.06
N ASP A 152 -3.75 2.32 -13.36
CA ASP A 152 -4.29 2.20 -14.71
C ASP A 152 -5.17 3.42 -15.06
N SER A 153 -5.34 3.68 -16.35
CA SER A 153 -6.36 4.58 -16.85
C SER A 153 -7.66 3.82 -17.08
N PRO A 154 -8.71 4.00 -16.26
CA PRO A 154 -9.97 3.28 -16.45
C PRO A 154 -10.64 3.55 -17.80
N ALA A 155 -10.30 4.67 -18.45
CA ALA A 155 -10.80 4.98 -19.79
C ALA A 155 -10.34 3.98 -20.87
N ASN A 156 -9.27 3.23 -20.59
CA ASN A 156 -8.72 2.22 -21.49
C ASN A 156 -9.17 0.79 -21.14
N TYR A 157 -10.07 0.64 -20.16
CA TYR A 157 -10.51 -0.68 -19.74
C TYR A 157 -11.47 -1.30 -20.75
N THR A 158 -11.19 -2.55 -21.11
CA THR A 158 -12.14 -3.43 -21.82
C THR A 158 -13.19 -3.97 -20.84
N ASP A 159 -14.28 -4.55 -21.38
CA ASP A 159 -15.31 -5.20 -20.55
C ASP A 159 -14.73 -6.28 -19.62
N ASP A 160 -13.71 -7.03 -20.08
CA ASP A 160 -13.02 -8.03 -19.26
C ASP A 160 -12.24 -7.38 -18.11
N MET A 161 -11.56 -6.28 -18.35
CA MET A 161 -10.86 -5.52 -17.31
C MET A 161 -11.83 -4.93 -16.29
N ILE A 162 -12.97 -4.44 -16.73
CA ILE A 162 -14.03 -3.93 -15.87
C ILE A 162 -14.58 -5.05 -14.98
N ARG A 163 -14.84 -6.25 -15.54
CA ARG A 163 -15.26 -7.41 -14.75
C ARG A 163 -14.23 -7.79 -13.70
N LYS A 164 -12.95 -7.89 -14.06
CA LYS A 164 -11.85 -8.15 -13.12
C LYS A 164 -11.77 -7.11 -12.01
N TYR A 165 -11.89 -5.82 -12.36
CA TYR A 165 -11.90 -4.75 -11.36
C TYR A 165 -13.03 -4.94 -10.34
N HIS A 166 -14.24 -5.27 -10.80
CA HIS A 166 -15.37 -5.53 -9.91
C HIS A 166 -15.17 -6.78 -9.05
N GLU A 167 -14.55 -7.84 -9.57
CA GLU A 167 -14.19 -9.03 -8.78
C GLU A 167 -13.21 -8.68 -7.66
N TYR A 168 -12.14 -7.95 -7.95
CA TYR A 168 -11.17 -7.53 -6.94
C TYR A 168 -11.80 -6.59 -5.90
N ARG A 169 -12.61 -5.64 -6.35
CA ARG A 169 -13.33 -4.74 -5.46
C ARG A 169 -14.29 -5.50 -4.53
N LYS A 170 -14.91 -6.56 -5.02
CA LYS A 170 -15.74 -7.44 -4.21
C LYS A 170 -14.91 -8.18 -3.15
N LEU A 171 -13.72 -8.65 -3.50
CA LEU A 171 -12.80 -9.26 -2.53
C LEU A 171 -12.41 -8.31 -1.39
N ALA A 172 -12.29 -7.01 -1.66
CA ALA A 172 -11.99 -6.02 -0.63
C ALA A 172 -13.07 -5.91 0.47
N SER A 173 -14.27 -6.46 0.26
CA SER A 173 -15.32 -6.56 1.27
C SER A 173 -15.32 -7.89 2.05
N ALA A 174 -14.41 -8.81 1.73
CA ALA A 174 -14.32 -10.11 2.38
C ALA A 174 -13.79 -9.99 3.82
N LEU A 175 -14.27 -10.85 4.70
CA LEU A 175 -13.73 -11.00 6.05
C LEU A 175 -12.60 -12.04 6.02
N VAL A 176 -11.36 -11.61 6.15
CA VAL A 176 -10.21 -12.50 6.27
C VAL A 176 -10.23 -13.14 7.66
N THR A 177 -10.21 -14.48 7.70
CA THR A 177 -10.29 -15.27 8.94
C THR A 177 -8.94 -15.83 9.35
N ASP A 178 -8.09 -16.22 8.39
CA ASP A 178 -6.73 -16.69 8.66
C ASP A 178 -5.77 -16.33 7.52
N VAL A 179 -4.47 -16.21 7.87
CA VAL A 179 -3.37 -16.02 6.91
C VAL A 179 -2.17 -16.83 7.38
N ASN A 180 -1.86 -17.90 6.67
CA ASN A 180 -0.68 -18.74 6.87
C ASN A 180 0.42 -18.38 5.84
N THR A 181 1.68 -18.40 6.29
CA THR A 181 2.85 -18.06 5.48
C THR A 181 3.97 -19.10 5.51
N ASP A 182 3.71 -20.32 6.01
CA ASP A 182 4.74 -21.36 6.18
C ASP A 182 5.17 -21.96 4.84
N GLU A 183 4.19 -22.24 3.96
CA GLU A 183 4.44 -22.81 2.62
C GLU A 183 3.77 -21.93 1.54
N GLY A 184 4.32 -20.74 1.30
CA GLY A 184 3.67 -19.74 0.47
C GLY A 184 2.72 -18.85 1.28
N ILE A 185 1.77 -18.20 0.62
CA ILE A 185 0.76 -17.38 1.29
C ILE A 185 -0.60 -18.03 1.08
N THR A 186 -1.22 -18.48 2.15
CA THR A 186 -2.58 -19.02 2.14
C THR A 186 -3.49 -18.07 2.91
N ILE A 187 -4.57 -17.61 2.30
CA ILE A 187 -5.54 -16.70 2.90
C ILE A 187 -6.90 -17.39 2.95
N GLU A 188 -7.45 -17.52 4.15
CA GLU A 188 -8.84 -17.93 4.35
C GLU A 188 -9.71 -16.70 4.56
N TYR A 189 -10.86 -16.64 3.88
CA TYR A 189 -11.77 -15.52 3.99
C TYR A 189 -13.23 -15.94 3.77
N VAL A 190 -14.14 -15.16 4.33
CA VAL A 190 -15.60 -15.30 4.12
C VAL A 190 -16.07 -14.20 3.18
N LEU A 191 -16.72 -14.59 2.10
CA LEU A 191 -17.36 -13.69 1.14
C LEU A 191 -18.76 -14.21 0.81
N ASP A 192 -19.78 -13.35 0.88
CA ASP A 192 -21.19 -13.73 0.68
C ASP A 192 -21.62 -14.91 1.57
N GLY A 193 -21.12 -14.98 2.81
CA GLY A 193 -21.42 -16.06 3.76
C GLY A 193 -20.75 -17.41 3.46
N LYS A 194 -19.85 -17.46 2.47
CA LYS A 194 -19.10 -18.67 2.09
C LYS A 194 -17.64 -18.53 2.48
N THR A 195 -17.10 -19.57 3.08
CA THR A 195 -15.67 -19.70 3.34
C THR A 195 -14.93 -20.05 2.06
N ASN A 196 -13.87 -19.34 1.78
CA ASN A 196 -12.99 -19.51 0.63
C ASN A 196 -11.55 -19.56 1.09
N VAL A 197 -10.69 -20.23 0.32
CA VAL A 197 -9.25 -20.31 0.53
C VAL A 197 -8.55 -19.98 -0.78
N ILE A 198 -7.54 -19.11 -0.72
CA ILE A 198 -6.66 -18.83 -1.84
C ILE A 198 -5.22 -19.09 -1.42
N HIS A 199 -4.49 -19.76 -2.30
CA HIS A 199 -3.06 -20.00 -2.14
C HIS A 199 -2.26 -19.25 -3.19
N PHE A 200 -1.21 -18.54 -2.75
CA PHE A 200 -0.29 -17.78 -3.61
C PHE A 200 1.13 -18.31 -3.42
N ASP A 201 1.75 -18.75 -4.52
CA ASP A 201 3.19 -19.00 -4.56
C ASP A 201 3.91 -17.72 -5.00
N CYS A 202 4.42 -16.97 -4.03
CA CYS A 202 5.13 -15.71 -4.29
C CYS A 202 6.65 -15.89 -4.41
N THR A 203 7.18 -17.11 -4.30
CA THR A 203 8.64 -17.33 -4.29
C THR A 203 9.26 -17.04 -5.64
N ASN A 204 8.62 -17.40 -6.73
CA ASN A 204 9.13 -17.22 -8.08
C ASN A 204 8.22 -16.45 -9.02
N GLY A 205 7.01 -16.07 -8.61
CA GLY A 205 6.05 -15.36 -9.44
C GLY A 205 5.60 -16.16 -10.67
N LYS A 206 5.69 -17.47 -10.64
CA LYS A 206 5.33 -18.36 -11.74
C LYS A 206 4.00 -19.06 -11.51
#